data_fe018755b9344b5f6b2cd488ae0c4e2e
#
_entry.id   fe018755b9344b5f6b2cd488ae0c4e2e
#
_cell.length_a   1.000
_cell.length_b   1.000
_cell.length_c   1.000
_cell.angle_alpha   90.00
_cell.angle_beta   90.00
_cell.angle_gamma   90.00
#
_symmetry.space_group_name_H-M   'P 1'
#
loop_
_entity.id
_entity.type
_entity.pdbx_description
1 polymer ?
#
loop_
_entity_poly.entity_id
_entity_poly.type
_entity_poly.pdbx_seq_one_letter_code
_entity_poly.pdbx_strand_id
1 'polypeptide(L)'
;MDCSQKRVLSIQSHVVSGYVGNKASVFPLQVLGFDVDFINSVNFSNHTGYQNGFEGDVLGGDQLRNILNGLERNGLLQGIGHLLTGYIGSESFLRAVLDVLKKLRSVNSESHPVRYVCDPVLGDQDWLGNNSRFYCPKELVEIYRTLLIPLADVLTPNQFEVEQLTKVKVKTIADAKRACNILHSMGPELVFITSVVLDDSDLDVSTGSRQMTILASKREGNGTPEMWRVDSSIISGRYTGTGDLCAAILLAWTAKEPGNLSSAMEKVCGSMWSIIKETENKANDSVSSRELRLIQSKDVLENPPSLFEARRIL
;
A
#
# COMPACT_ATOMS: atom_id res chain seq x y z
N MET A 1 9.82 -11.44 17.87
CA MET A 1 9.46 -10.03 17.63
C MET A 1 9.02 -9.43 18.95
N ASP A 2 9.63 -8.36 19.39
CA ASP A 2 9.24 -7.67 20.63
C ASP A 2 7.82 -7.10 20.49
N CYS A 3 7.05 -7.06 21.59
CA CYS A 3 5.66 -6.58 21.56
C CYS A 3 5.54 -5.13 21.05
N SER A 4 6.56 -4.29 21.28
CA SER A 4 6.62 -2.91 20.79
C SER A 4 6.67 -2.79 19.26
N GLN A 5 7.15 -3.82 18.55
CA GLN A 5 7.22 -3.83 17.09
C GLN A 5 5.92 -4.30 16.41
N LYS A 6 4.90 -4.65 17.19
CA LYS A 6 3.62 -5.13 16.66
C LYS A 6 2.49 -4.10 16.69
N ARG A 7 2.75 -2.87 17.18
CA ARG A 7 1.75 -1.80 17.15
C ARG A 7 1.87 -0.98 15.88
N VAL A 8 0.73 -0.78 15.22
CA VAL A 8 0.60 0.00 13.97
C VAL A 8 -0.36 1.16 14.20
N LEU A 9 0.04 2.36 13.82
CA LEU A 9 -0.89 3.46 13.59
C LEU A 9 -1.20 3.51 12.10
N SER A 10 -2.46 3.26 11.74
CA SER A 10 -2.94 3.31 10.35
C SER A 10 -3.71 4.61 10.10
N ILE A 11 -3.32 5.39 9.09
CA ILE A 11 -4.00 6.65 8.72
C ILE A 11 -4.43 6.54 7.26
N GLN A 12 -5.70 6.21 7.05
CA GLN A 12 -6.24 5.90 5.71
C GLN A 12 -7.71 6.33 5.60
N SER A 13 -8.29 6.18 4.43
CA SER A 13 -9.73 6.35 4.24
C SER A 13 -10.54 5.34 5.03
N HIS A 14 -11.81 5.65 5.26
CA HIS A 14 -12.78 4.73 5.84
C HIS A 14 -14.10 4.80 5.09
N VAL A 15 -14.73 3.64 4.92
CA VAL A 15 -16.09 3.52 4.39
C VAL A 15 -16.96 2.68 5.30
N VAL A 16 -18.24 3.05 5.41
CA VAL A 16 -19.22 2.28 6.21
C VAL A 16 -19.46 0.92 5.56
N SER A 17 -19.75 0.93 4.26
CA SER A 17 -19.97 -0.29 3.47
C SER A 17 -18.81 -0.51 2.50
N GLY A 18 -18.31 -1.75 2.43
CA GLY A 18 -17.19 -2.14 1.57
C GLY A 18 -15.85 -2.23 2.29
N TYR A 19 -14.77 -2.49 1.52
CA TYR A 19 -13.43 -2.76 2.04
C TYR A 19 -12.39 -1.92 1.29
N VAL A 20 -12.17 -0.70 1.78
CA VAL A 20 -11.08 0.20 1.36
C VAL A 20 -10.45 0.85 2.58
N GLY A 21 -9.25 1.38 2.44
CA GLY A 21 -8.53 2.10 3.49
C GLY A 21 -8.39 1.27 4.76
N ASN A 22 -8.75 1.86 5.90
CA ASN A 22 -8.66 1.19 7.20
C ASN A 22 -9.45 -0.13 7.25
N LYS A 23 -10.60 -0.24 6.57
CA LYS A 23 -11.35 -1.51 6.55
C LYS A 23 -10.67 -2.61 5.76
N ALA A 24 -9.84 -2.26 4.78
CA ALA A 24 -9.05 -3.23 4.02
C ALA A 24 -7.73 -3.57 4.70
N SER A 25 -7.20 -2.68 5.55
CA SER A 25 -5.88 -2.82 6.16
C SER A 25 -5.91 -3.34 7.60
N VAL A 26 -6.86 -2.87 8.43
CA VAL A 26 -6.90 -3.18 9.87
C VAL A 26 -7.13 -4.67 10.12
N PHE A 27 -8.13 -5.26 9.47
CA PHE A 27 -8.45 -6.67 9.66
C PHE A 27 -7.27 -7.61 9.28
N PRO A 28 -6.63 -7.50 8.11
CA PRO A 28 -5.47 -8.31 7.77
C PRO A 28 -4.30 -8.15 8.75
N LEU A 29 -4.01 -6.92 9.19
CA LEU A 29 -2.96 -6.68 10.17
C LEU A 29 -3.27 -7.37 11.50
N GLN A 30 -4.51 -7.28 11.99
CA GLN A 30 -4.93 -7.94 13.23
C GLN A 30 -4.89 -9.45 13.12
N VAL A 31 -5.34 -10.02 12.00
CA VAL A 31 -5.21 -11.47 11.70
C VAL A 31 -3.74 -11.90 11.71
N LEU A 32 -2.84 -11.07 11.23
CA LEU A 32 -1.40 -11.33 11.22
C LEU A 32 -0.71 -11.01 12.56
N GLY A 33 -1.47 -10.67 13.61
CA GLY A 33 -1.00 -10.53 14.99
C GLY A 33 -0.46 -9.13 15.33
N PHE A 34 -0.89 -8.09 14.61
CA PHE A 34 -0.57 -6.70 14.93
C PHE A 34 -1.70 -6.04 15.72
N ASP A 35 -1.34 -5.21 16.68
CA ASP A 35 -2.26 -4.31 17.38
C ASP A 35 -2.36 -3.01 16.58
N VAL A 36 -3.59 -2.66 16.16
CA VAL A 36 -3.80 -1.58 15.19
C VAL A 36 -4.68 -0.49 15.75
N ASP A 37 -4.08 0.67 15.97
CA ASP A 37 -4.80 1.92 16.13
C ASP A 37 -5.03 2.56 14.76
N PHE A 38 -6.20 3.16 14.53
CA PHE A 38 -6.45 3.77 13.23
C PHE A 38 -7.12 5.14 13.32
N ILE A 39 -6.75 6.02 12.39
CA ILE A 39 -7.34 7.34 12.17
C ILE A 39 -7.87 7.40 10.74
N ASN A 40 -9.09 7.89 10.58
CA ASN A 40 -9.70 8.01 9.26
C ASN A 40 -9.36 9.37 8.65
N SER A 41 -8.86 9.38 7.42
CA SER A 41 -8.65 10.60 6.61
C SER A 41 -9.95 11.09 5.98
N VAL A 42 -10.86 10.17 5.73
CA VAL A 42 -12.24 10.43 5.27
C VAL A 42 -13.18 9.40 5.89
N ASN A 43 -14.45 9.77 6.06
CA ASN A 43 -15.52 8.86 6.48
C ASN A 43 -16.63 8.92 5.43
N PHE A 44 -16.68 7.93 4.55
CA PHE A 44 -17.68 7.87 3.49
C PHE A 44 -18.67 6.71 3.68
N SER A 45 -19.85 6.83 3.12
CA SER A 45 -20.86 5.75 3.10
C SER A 45 -20.33 4.49 2.39
N ASN A 46 -19.64 4.66 1.27
CA ASN A 46 -19.07 3.64 0.39
C ASN A 46 -17.92 4.24 -0.42
N HIS A 47 -17.17 3.44 -1.15
CA HIS A 47 -16.08 3.96 -1.97
C HIS A 47 -16.61 4.71 -3.22
N THR A 48 -15.78 5.55 -3.82
CA THR A 48 -16.14 6.49 -4.90
C THR A 48 -16.47 5.82 -6.25
N GLY A 49 -16.42 4.50 -6.34
CA GLY A 49 -16.69 3.73 -7.55
C GLY A 49 -18.16 3.33 -7.75
N TYR A 50 -19.04 3.65 -6.81
CA TYR A 50 -20.48 3.39 -6.94
C TYR A 50 -21.14 4.40 -7.87
N GLN A 51 -22.08 3.94 -8.73
CA GLN A 51 -22.74 4.78 -9.75
C GLN A 51 -23.59 5.90 -9.13
N ASN A 52 -24.21 5.64 -7.98
CA ASN A 52 -25.06 6.62 -7.28
C ASN A 52 -24.27 7.56 -6.37
N GLY A 53 -22.92 7.53 -6.46
CA GLY A 53 -22.07 8.39 -5.64
C GLY A 53 -21.85 7.87 -4.22
N PHE A 54 -21.42 8.77 -3.36
CA PHE A 54 -21.13 8.53 -1.94
C PHE A 54 -21.39 9.81 -1.16
N GLU A 55 -21.62 9.66 0.14
CA GLU A 55 -21.79 10.77 1.08
C GLU A 55 -20.79 10.63 2.24
N GLY A 56 -20.44 11.73 2.86
CA GLY A 56 -19.59 11.75 4.06
C GLY A 56 -18.59 12.91 4.07
N ASP A 57 -17.62 12.84 4.97
CA ASP A 57 -16.71 13.92 5.31
C ASP A 57 -15.25 13.60 4.92
N VAL A 58 -14.54 14.65 4.51
CA VAL A 58 -13.08 14.66 4.35
C VAL A 58 -12.49 15.44 5.53
N LEU A 59 -11.60 14.80 6.29
CA LEU A 59 -11.00 15.42 7.47
C LEU A 59 -9.85 16.35 7.07
N GLY A 60 -9.73 17.46 7.83
CA GLY A 60 -8.64 18.42 7.69
C GLY A 60 -7.48 18.17 8.66
N GLY A 61 -6.37 18.86 8.43
CA GLY A 61 -5.16 18.70 9.24
C GLY A 61 -5.36 19.03 10.73
N ASP A 62 -6.22 20.00 11.08
CA ASP A 62 -6.46 20.37 12.46
C ASP A 62 -7.21 19.27 13.24
N GLN A 63 -8.09 18.52 12.57
CA GLN A 63 -8.74 17.36 13.15
C GLN A 63 -7.73 16.26 13.47
N LEU A 64 -6.79 15.99 12.57
CA LEU A 64 -5.69 15.04 12.82
C LEU A 64 -4.80 15.49 13.99
N ARG A 65 -4.40 16.77 14.03
CA ARG A 65 -3.60 17.33 15.14
C ARG A 65 -4.33 17.25 16.48
N ASN A 66 -5.64 17.50 16.51
CA ASN A 66 -6.43 17.37 17.72
C ASN A 66 -6.46 15.93 18.24
N ILE A 67 -6.61 14.94 17.37
CA ILE A 67 -6.52 13.51 17.72
C ILE A 67 -5.12 13.19 18.25
N LEU A 68 -4.06 13.61 17.54
CA LEU A 68 -2.67 13.40 17.94
C LEU A 68 -2.39 13.97 19.34
N ASN A 69 -2.84 15.19 19.61
CA ASN A 69 -2.70 15.85 20.93
C ASN A 69 -3.41 15.06 22.05
N GLY A 70 -4.56 14.46 21.74
CA GLY A 70 -5.28 13.58 22.66
C GLY A 70 -4.52 12.31 23.00
N LEU A 71 -3.98 11.65 21.98
CA LEU A 71 -3.15 10.45 22.13
C LEU A 71 -1.86 10.76 22.90
N GLU A 72 -1.20 11.87 22.59
CA GLU A 72 0.03 12.30 23.28
C GLU A 72 -0.21 12.55 24.77
N ARG A 73 -1.24 13.34 25.13
CA ARG A 73 -1.55 13.65 26.54
C ARG A 73 -1.82 12.41 27.40
N ASN A 74 -2.30 11.34 26.78
CA ASN A 74 -2.57 10.07 27.46
C ASN A 74 -1.44 9.06 27.35
N GLY A 75 -0.29 9.42 26.75
CA GLY A 75 0.84 8.52 26.60
C GLY A 75 0.61 7.35 25.63
N LEU A 76 -0.35 7.47 24.70
CA LEU A 76 -0.77 6.37 23.82
C LEU A 76 0.08 6.24 22.55
N LEU A 77 1.05 7.12 22.33
CA LEU A 77 1.94 7.08 21.18
C LEU A 77 3.18 6.20 21.36
N GLN A 78 3.50 5.86 22.63
CA GLN A 78 4.64 4.99 22.95
C GLN A 78 4.37 3.56 22.49
N GLY A 79 5.41 2.90 21.97
CA GLY A 79 5.35 1.51 21.51
C GLY A 79 4.67 1.33 20.14
N ILE A 80 4.31 2.41 19.44
CA ILE A 80 3.90 2.34 18.03
C ILE A 80 5.16 2.14 17.19
N GLY A 81 5.32 0.93 16.63
CA GLY A 81 6.48 0.56 15.82
C GLY A 81 6.31 0.87 14.33
N HIS A 82 5.08 1.06 13.86
CA HIS A 82 4.81 1.31 12.45
C HIS A 82 3.78 2.42 12.25
N LEU A 83 4.03 3.25 11.23
CA LEU A 83 3.02 4.15 10.66
C LEU A 83 2.68 3.64 9.26
N LEU A 84 1.40 3.42 8.98
CA LEU A 84 0.89 3.08 7.66
C LEU A 84 -0.02 4.20 7.17
N THR A 85 0.26 4.77 6.00
CA THR A 85 -0.63 5.76 5.38
C THR A 85 -1.13 5.27 4.03
N GLY A 86 -2.37 5.58 3.71
CA GLY A 86 -3.00 5.32 2.41
C GLY A 86 -3.66 6.58 1.87
N TYR A 87 -4.89 6.47 1.36
CA TYR A 87 -5.59 7.60 0.75
C TYR A 87 -5.82 8.76 1.72
N ILE A 88 -5.44 9.96 1.27
CA ILE A 88 -5.64 11.23 1.96
C ILE A 88 -6.20 12.25 0.97
N GLY A 89 -7.41 12.71 1.22
CA GLY A 89 -8.15 13.60 0.33
C GLY A 89 -7.86 15.10 0.51
N SER A 90 -7.05 15.49 1.51
CA SER A 90 -6.81 16.90 1.87
C SER A 90 -5.33 17.19 2.02
N GLU A 91 -4.86 18.29 1.39
CA GLU A 91 -3.48 18.76 1.55
C GLU A 91 -3.13 19.07 3.00
N SER A 92 -4.02 19.76 3.73
CA SER A 92 -3.78 20.10 5.13
C SER A 92 -3.65 18.86 6.02
N PHE A 93 -4.42 17.81 5.73
CA PHE A 93 -4.32 16.54 6.42
C PHE A 93 -3.01 15.83 6.08
N LEU A 94 -2.63 15.79 4.80
CA LEU A 94 -1.39 15.19 4.35
C LEU A 94 -0.16 15.86 5.01
N ARG A 95 -0.17 17.19 5.12
CA ARG A 95 0.87 17.92 5.86
C ARG A 95 0.88 17.58 7.37
N ALA A 96 -0.29 17.37 7.97
CA ALA A 96 -0.38 17.00 9.38
C ALA A 96 0.14 15.58 9.66
N VAL A 97 0.19 14.68 8.67
CA VAL A 97 0.87 13.36 8.80
C VAL A 97 2.35 13.52 9.16
N LEU A 98 3.01 14.59 8.68
CA LEU A 98 4.39 14.89 9.07
C LEU A 98 4.51 15.16 10.57
N ASP A 99 3.53 15.84 11.16
CA ASP A 99 3.51 16.12 12.60
C ASP A 99 3.34 14.81 13.38
N VAL A 100 2.47 13.90 12.90
CA VAL A 100 2.31 12.56 13.47
C VAL A 100 3.63 11.79 13.44
N LEU A 101 4.28 11.70 12.28
CA LEU A 101 5.54 10.95 12.13
C LEU A 101 6.65 11.50 13.01
N LYS A 102 6.82 12.83 13.02
CA LYS A 102 7.80 13.51 13.90
C LYS A 102 7.55 13.17 15.37
N LYS A 103 6.28 13.24 15.79
CA LYS A 103 5.91 12.93 17.16
C LYS A 103 6.14 11.46 17.51
N LEU A 104 5.75 10.53 16.67
CA LEU A 104 6.01 9.11 16.86
C LEU A 104 7.51 8.83 17.01
N ARG A 105 8.33 9.41 16.13
CA ARG A 105 9.81 9.25 16.19
C ARG A 105 10.42 9.90 17.42
N SER A 106 9.82 10.95 17.97
CA SER A 106 10.34 11.61 19.18
C SER A 106 10.02 10.88 20.48
N VAL A 107 8.93 10.10 20.54
CA VAL A 107 8.48 9.40 21.76
C VAL A 107 8.88 7.91 21.79
N ASN A 108 9.36 7.37 20.67
CA ASN A 108 9.85 5.99 20.57
C ASN A 108 11.39 5.97 20.53
N SER A 109 11.99 4.89 20.98
CA SER A 109 13.43 4.81 21.13
C SER A 109 14.17 4.65 19.81
N GLU A 110 15.41 5.12 19.73
CA GLU A 110 16.28 4.90 18.56
C GLU A 110 16.62 3.42 18.32
N SER A 111 16.56 2.59 19.38
CA SER A 111 16.76 1.14 19.24
C SER A 111 15.59 0.44 18.54
N HIS A 112 14.41 1.07 18.49
CA HIS A 112 13.21 0.57 17.82
C HIS A 112 12.55 1.72 17.05
N PRO A 113 13.17 2.12 15.93
CA PRO A 113 12.68 3.27 15.17
C PRO A 113 11.31 2.96 14.55
N VAL A 114 10.46 3.97 14.53
CA VAL A 114 9.15 3.87 13.86
C VAL A 114 9.35 3.73 12.36
N ARG A 115 8.89 2.62 11.80
CA ARG A 115 8.94 2.35 10.36
C ARG A 115 7.74 2.95 9.66
N TYR A 116 7.97 3.82 8.69
CA TYR A 116 6.91 4.47 7.92
C TYR A 116 6.69 3.76 6.59
N VAL A 117 5.51 3.15 6.43
CA VAL A 117 5.01 2.57 5.18
C VAL A 117 4.06 3.57 4.53
N CYS A 118 4.46 4.12 3.40
CA CYS A 118 3.71 5.11 2.64
C CYS A 118 3.09 4.45 1.40
N ASP A 119 1.77 4.34 1.37
CA ASP A 119 1.02 4.07 0.17
C ASP A 119 0.59 5.41 -0.45
N PRO A 120 1.20 5.84 -1.56
CA PRO A 120 1.00 7.18 -2.10
C PRO A 120 -0.23 7.22 -3.01
N VAL A 121 -1.41 6.97 -2.46
CA VAL A 121 -2.65 6.82 -3.23
C VAL A 121 -3.00 8.09 -4.00
N LEU A 122 -2.46 8.23 -5.21
CA LEU A 122 -2.66 9.36 -6.11
C LEU A 122 -3.72 9.07 -7.18
N GLY A 123 -3.78 7.85 -7.64
CA GLY A 123 -4.65 7.46 -8.74
C GLY A 123 -4.34 6.08 -9.30
N ASP A 124 -4.94 5.77 -10.43
CA ASP A 124 -4.80 4.47 -11.08
C ASP A 124 -4.98 4.58 -12.59
N GLN A 125 -4.57 3.54 -13.30
CA GLN A 125 -4.82 3.36 -14.74
C GLN A 125 -5.34 1.96 -15.02
N ASP A 126 -6.09 1.81 -16.12
CA ASP A 126 -6.48 0.48 -16.57
C ASP A 126 -5.26 -0.33 -17.08
N TRP A 127 -5.43 -1.64 -17.17
CA TRP A 127 -4.37 -2.57 -17.61
C TRP A 127 -3.87 -2.31 -19.04
N LEU A 128 -4.59 -1.50 -19.82
CA LEU A 128 -4.19 -1.09 -21.16
C LEU A 128 -3.47 0.25 -21.17
N GLY A 129 -3.45 0.97 -20.03
CA GLY A 129 -2.90 2.31 -19.93
C GLY A 129 -3.72 3.40 -20.64
N ASN A 130 -4.92 3.06 -21.11
CA ASN A 130 -5.75 3.97 -21.91
C ASN A 130 -6.57 4.93 -21.04
N ASN A 131 -6.94 4.51 -19.82
CA ASN A 131 -7.75 5.30 -18.91
C ASN A 131 -7.03 5.45 -17.58
N SER A 132 -6.42 6.61 -17.38
CA SER A 132 -5.81 7.00 -16.11
C SER A 132 -6.64 8.08 -15.43
N ARG A 133 -6.78 8.00 -14.11
CA ARG A 133 -7.44 9.03 -13.32
C ARG A 133 -6.77 9.26 -11.99
N PHE A 134 -6.74 10.51 -11.57
CA PHE A 134 -6.40 10.87 -10.21
C PHE A 134 -7.57 10.61 -9.26
N TYR A 135 -7.26 10.17 -8.05
CA TYR A 135 -8.20 10.06 -6.93
C TYR A 135 -8.14 11.28 -6.01
N CYS A 136 -7.05 12.03 -6.09
CA CYS A 136 -6.77 13.23 -5.31
C CYS A 136 -6.35 14.41 -6.22
N PRO A 137 -6.31 15.64 -5.71
CA PRO A 137 -5.74 16.78 -6.43
C PRO A 137 -4.31 16.52 -6.91
N LYS A 138 -4.00 16.91 -8.15
CA LYS A 138 -2.66 16.67 -8.76
C LYS A 138 -1.52 17.33 -8.00
N GLU A 139 -1.82 18.41 -7.30
CA GLU A 139 -0.89 19.18 -6.49
C GLU A 139 -0.29 18.33 -5.35
N LEU A 140 -1.01 17.27 -4.89
CA LEU A 140 -0.52 16.37 -3.86
C LEU A 140 0.69 15.55 -4.33
N VAL A 141 0.87 15.34 -5.64
CA VAL A 141 2.06 14.65 -6.18
C VAL A 141 3.34 15.30 -5.68
N GLU A 142 3.42 16.64 -5.74
CA GLU A 142 4.63 17.36 -5.32
C GLU A 142 4.81 17.32 -3.79
N ILE A 143 3.73 17.33 -3.04
CA ILE A 143 3.78 17.18 -1.58
C ILE A 143 4.29 15.78 -1.19
N TYR A 144 3.81 14.73 -1.85
CA TYR A 144 4.36 13.38 -1.65
C TYR A 144 5.85 13.35 -1.97
N ARG A 145 6.27 13.87 -3.13
CA ARG A 145 7.66 13.86 -3.56
C ARG A 145 8.62 14.59 -2.63
N THR A 146 8.20 15.74 -2.12
CA THR A 146 9.09 16.64 -1.37
C THR A 146 9.01 16.49 0.14
N LEU A 147 7.89 15.99 0.66
CA LEU A 147 7.65 15.97 2.11
C LEU A 147 7.47 14.56 2.70
N LEU A 148 6.72 13.68 2.05
CA LEU A 148 6.37 12.37 2.64
C LEU A 148 7.38 11.29 2.23
N ILE A 149 7.64 11.14 0.94
CA ILE A 149 8.52 10.10 0.41
C ILE A 149 9.94 10.19 1.01
N PRO A 150 10.54 11.38 1.21
CA PRO A 150 11.84 11.48 1.86
C PRO A 150 11.91 10.94 3.29
N LEU A 151 10.78 10.78 3.94
CA LEU A 151 10.66 10.26 5.30
C LEU A 151 10.15 8.82 5.36
N ALA A 152 9.70 8.26 4.23
CA ALA A 152 9.20 6.90 4.15
C ALA A 152 10.34 5.88 4.13
N ASP A 153 10.18 4.79 4.86
CA ASP A 153 11.09 3.65 4.83
C ASP A 153 10.65 2.66 3.73
N VAL A 154 9.34 2.54 3.53
CA VAL A 154 8.71 1.69 2.51
C VAL A 154 7.72 2.51 1.69
N LEU A 155 7.75 2.34 0.38
CA LEU A 155 6.84 2.96 -0.56
C LEU A 155 6.13 1.89 -1.41
N THR A 156 4.79 1.95 -1.54
CA THR A 156 3.98 0.92 -2.21
C THR A 156 3.19 1.44 -3.43
N PRO A 157 3.80 2.10 -4.40
CA PRO A 157 3.10 2.70 -5.51
C PRO A 157 2.63 1.66 -6.54
N ASN A 158 1.54 1.94 -7.25
CA ASN A 158 1.20 1.28 -8.50
C ASN A 158 1.97 1.90 -9.70
N GLN A 159 1.79 1.34 -10.92
CA GLN A 159 2.46 1.83 -12.13
C GLN A 159 2.16 3.33 -12.39
N PHE A 160 0.90 3.73 -12.30
CA PHE A 160 0.50 5.13 -12.51
C PHE A 160 1.20 6.07 -11.53
N GLU A 161 1.23 5.71 -10.26
CA GLU A 161 1.85 6.49 -9.19
C GLU A 161 3.37 6.60 -9.37
N VAL A 162 4.03 5.49 -9.71
CA VAL A 162 5.46 5.50 -10.08
C VAL A 162 5.72 6.51 -11.19
N GLU A 163 4.92 6.49 -12.25
CA GLU A 163 5.07 7.41 -13.38
C GLU A 163 4.82 8.88 -12.99
N GLN A 164 3.84 9.14 -12.10
CA GLN A 164 3.59 10.49 -11.61
C GLN A 164 4.73 11.00 -10.71
N LEU A 165 5.25 10.14 -9.84
CA LEU A 165 6.29 10.50 -8.88
C LEU A 165 7.66 10.65 -9.53
N THR A 166 8.01 9.82 -10.51
CA THR A 166 9.35 9.80 -11.12
C THR A 166 9.43 10.50 -12.46
N LYS A 167 8.31 10.73 -13.13
CA LYS A 167 8.21 11.18 -14.52
C LYS A 167 8.81 10.18 -15.54
N VAL A 168 9.03 8.94 -15.14
CA VAL A 168 9.47 7.84 -15.99
C VAL A 168 8.27 7.01 -16.40
N LYS A 169 8.04 6.84 -17.70
CA LYS A 169 7.08 5.85 -18.20
C LYS A 169 7.66 4.45 -18.02
N VAL A 170 6.92 3.57 -17.36
CA VAL A 170 7.37 2.22 -17.01
C VAL A 170 6.77 1.22 -17.99
N LYS A 171 7.56 0.85 -19.01
CA LYS A 171 7.18 -0.11 -20.05
C LYS A 171 8.04 -1.36 -20.04
N THR A 172 9.25 -1.27 -19.52
CA THR A 172 10.23 -2.35 -19.47
C THR A 172 10.80 -2.50 -18.07
N ILE A 173 11.45 -3.63 -17.80
CA ILE A 173 12.21 -3.83 -16.55
C ILE A 173 13.30 -2.75 -16.36
N ALA A 174 13.94 -2.32 -17.46
CA ALA A 174 14.94 -1.25 -17.41
C ALA A 174 14.33 0.09 -16.96
N ASP A 175 13.11 0.41 -17.40
CA ASP A 175 12.38 1.59 -16.95
C ASP A 175 12.01 1.48 -15.46
N ALA A 176 11.52 0.31 -15.04
CA ALA A 176 11.18 0.07 -13.64
C ALA A 176 12.42 0.23 -12.72
N LYS A 177 13.58 -0.30 -13.13
CA LYS A 177 14.85 -0.12 -12.43
C LYS A 177 15.22 1.36 -12.31
N ARG A 178 15.11 2.13 -13.41
CA ARG A 178 15.37 3.57 -13.42
C ARG A 178 14.43 4.31 -12.48
N ALA A 179 13.14 3.99 -12.50
CA ALA A 179 12.14 4.58 -11.63
C ALA A 179 12.40 4.26 -10.15
N CYS A 180 12.71 2.99 -9.81
CA CYS A 180 13.09 2.60 -8.45
C CYS A 180 14.33 3.36 -7.96
N ASN A 181 15.35 3.53 -8.78
CA ASN A 181 16.56 4.29 -8.40
C ASN A 181 16.21 5.76 -8.08
N ILE A 182 15.32 6.38 -8.85
CA ILE A 182 14.84 7.73 -8.55
C ILE A 182 14.10 7.76 -7.22
N LEU A 183 13.19 6.80 -6.96
CA LEU A 183 12.46 6.72 -5.70
C LEU A 183 13.39 6.48 -4.51
N HIS A 184 14.37 5.59 -4.64
CA HIS A 184 15.40 5.39 -3.62
C HIS A 184 16.23 6.64 -3.34
N SER A 185 16.52 7.44 -4.37
CA SER A 185 17.23 8.72 -4.19
C SER A 185 16.43 9.77 -3.42
N MET A 186 15.10 9.61 -3.36
CA MET A 186 14.21 10.47 -2.57
C MET A 186 14.17 10.06 -1.09
N GLY A 187 14.46 8.79 -0.72
CA GLY A 187 14.47 8.35 0.68
C GLY A 187 14.23 6.86 0.92
N PRO A 188 13.16 6.26 0.36
CA PRO A 188 12.74 4.91 0.73
C PRO A 188 13.84 3.86 0.58
N GLU A 189 13.98 3.01 1.60
CA GLU A 189 14.83 1.81 1.55
C GLU A 189 14.19 0.72 0.70
N LEU A 190 12.87 0.54 0.82
CA LEU A 190 12.09 -0.43 0.07
C LEU A 190 11.04 0.26 -0.82
N VAL A 191 11.09 -0.04 -2.12
CA VAL A 191 10.05 0.33 -3.09
C VAL A 191 9.38 -0.95 -3.56
N PHE A 192 8.08 -1.09 -3.30
CA PHE A 192 7.27 -2.24 -3.71
C PHE A 192 6.23 -1.78 -4.72
N ILE A 193 6.50 -1.97 -6.02
CA ILE A 193 5.56 -1.62 -7.08
C ILE A 193 4.49 -2.70 -7.15
N THR A 194 3.28 -2.36 -6.73
CA THR A 194 2.19 -3.31 -6.49
C THR A 194 1.65 -3.95 -7.75
N SER A 195 1.76 -3.24 -8.89
CA SER A 195 1.26 -3.72 -10.18
C SER A 195 1.90 -2.93 -11.33
N VAL A 196 2.43 -3.65 -12.32
CA VAL A 196 2.95 -3.10 -13.57
C VAL A 196 2.57 -4.03 -14.71
N VAL A 197 2.15 -3.47 -15.84
CA VAL A 197 2.05 -4.21 -17.11
C VAL A 197 3.18 -3.75 -18.02
N LEU A 198 4.10 -4.65 -18.33
CA LEU A 198 5.27 -4.36 -19.16
C LEU A 198 4.99 -4.70 -20.63
N ASP A 199 5.53 -3.91 -21.56
CA ASP A 199 5.38 -4.16 -23.00
C ASP A 199 6.15 -5.43 -23.43
N ASP A 200 7.31 -5.68 -22.80
CA ASP A 200 8.14 -6.88 -22.98
C ASP A 200 7.66 -8.05 -22.11
N SER A 201 6.62 -7.87 -21.32
CA SER A 201 6.09 -8.96 -20.57
C SER A 201 5.45 -9.91 -21.54
N ASP A 202 6.21 -10.85 -21.82
CA ASP A 202 5.84 -12.22 -21.97
C ASP A 202 4.34 -12.38 -21.81
N LEU A 203 3.62 -12.29 -22.92
CA LEU A 203 2.37 -13.02 -23.02
C LEU A 203 2.70 -14.39 -22.45
N ASP A 204 2.01 -14.83 -21.43
CA ASP A 204 2.10 -16.22 -21.02
C ASP A 204 1.95 -17.03 -22.30
N VAL A 205 3.06 -17.59 -22.78
CA VAL A 205 3.14 -18.29 -24.06
C VAL A 205 2.14 -19.45 -24.10
N SER A 206 1.74 -19.94 -22.91
CA SER A 206 0.78 -21.04 -22.76
C SER A 206 -0.68 -20.59 -22.87
N THR A 207 -1.02 -19.36 -22.46
CA THR A 207 -2.40 -18.88 -22.39
C THR A 207 -2.68 -17.67 -23.30
N GLY A 208 -1.65 -17.01 -23.84
CA GLY A 208 -1.78 -15.78 -24.62
C GLY A 208 -2.33 -14.58 -23.82
N SER A 209 -2.40 -14.70 -22.50
CA SER A 209 -2.93 -13.66 -21.61
C SER A 209 -1.82 -12.72 -21.13
N ARG A 210 -2.16 -11.43 -20.96
CA ARG A 210 -1.24 -10.45 -20.37
C ARG A 210 -0.98 -10.80 -18.91
N GLN A 211 0.27 -10.63 -18.49
CA GLN A 211 0.68 -10.78 -17.11
C GLN A 211 0.80 -9.42 -16.43
N MET A 212 0.52 -9.42 -15.14
CA MET A 212 0.85 -8.35 -14.22
C MET A 212 2.14 -8.71 -13.52
N THR A 213 3.08 -7.79 -13.52
CA THR A 213 4.34 -7.92 -12.78
C THR A 213 4.27 -7.12 -11.47
N ILE A 214 4.70 -7.73 -10.39
CA ILE A 214 4.94 -7.10 -9.10
C ILE A 214 6.46 -6.99 -8.92
N LEU A 215 6.97 -5.85 -8.50
CA LEU A 215 8.39 -5.59 -8.31
C LEU A 215 8.69 -5.12 -6.90
N ALA A 216 9.74 -5.67 -6.30
CA ALA A 216 10.29 -5.17 -5.05
C ALA A 216 11.75 -4.75 -5.28
N SER A 217 12.09 -3.54 -4.90
CA SER A 217 13.47 -3.02 -4.95
C SER A 217 13.89 -2.58 -3.55
N LYS A 218 14.95 -3.19 -3.02
CA LYS A 218 15.49 -2.87 -1.68
C LYS A 218 16.92 -2.37 -1.82
N ARG A 219 17.20 -1.24 -1.18
CA ARG A 219 18.54 -0.66 -1.10
C ARG A 219 19.01 -0.70 0.35
N GLU A 220 20.16 -1.30 0.58
CA GLU A 220 20.83 -1.28 1.87
C GLU A 220 21.99 -0.27 1.84
N GLY A 221 21.89 0.78 2.64
CA GLY A 221 22.87 1.87 2.67
C GLY A 221 23.04 2.54 1.30
N ASN A 222 24.29 2.70 0.86
CA ASN A 222 24.66 3.26 -0.46
C ASN A 222 24.91 2.19 -1.52
N GLY A 223 24.51 0.94 -1.26
CA GLY A 223 24.68 -0.18 -2.20
C GLY A 223 23.77 -0.11 -3.42
N THR A 224 24.06 -0.96 -4.41
CA THR A 224 23.16 -1.21 -5.54
C THR A 224 21.89 -1.89 -5.03
N PRO A 225 20.68 -1.41 -5.39
CA PRO A 225 19.45 -2.03 -4.94
C PRO A 225 19.34 -3.49 -5.43
N GLU A 226 18.90 -4.37 -4.57
CA GLU A 226 18.41 -5.69 -4.97
C GLU A 226 17.00 -5.56 -5.54
N MET A 227 16.72 -6.27 -6.64
CA MET A 227 15.38 -6.29 -7.22
C MET A 227 14.86 -7.71 -7.39
N TRP A 228 13.57 -7.84 -7.07
CA TRP A 228 12.81 -9.07 -7.16
C TRP A 228 11.57 -8.85 -8.02
N ARG A 229 11.16 -9.90 -8.74
CA ARG A 229 9.99 -9.91 -9.62
C ARG A 229 9.11 -11.11 -9.30
N VAL A 230 7.79 -10.89 -9.29
CA VAL A 230 6.77 -11.93 -9.37
C VAL A 230 5.85 -11.59 -10.52
N ASP A 231 5.50 -12.59 -11.33
CA ASP A 231 4.53 -12.46 -12.40
C ASP A 231 3.25 -13.19 -12.03
N SER A 232 2.12 -12.57 -12.30
CA SER A 232 0.79 -13.10 -12.01
C SER A 232 -0.13 -12.90 -13.21
N SER A 233 -1.04 -13.84 -13.45
CA SER A 233 -2.13 -13.63 -14.39
C SER A 233 -3.04 -12.50 -13.90
N ILE A 234 -3.50 -11.66 -14.82
CA ILE A 234 -4.47 -10.60 -14.53
C ILE A 234 -5.83 -11.24 -14.26
N ILE A 235 -6.37 -11.01 -13.07
CA ILE A 235 -7.76 -11.38 -12.74
C ILE A 235 -8.68 -10.30 -13.32
N SER A 236 -9.65 -10.72 -14.14
CA SER A 236 -10.57 -9.79 -14.79
C SER A 236 -11.48 -9.10 -13.78
N GLY A 237 -11.79 -7.82 -14.06
CA GLY A 237 -12.62 -7.00 -13.19
C GLY A 237 -11.88 -5.82 -12.56
N ARG A 238 -12.65 -5.02 -11.84
CA ARG A 238 -12.13 -3.87 -11.09
C ARG A 238 -12.42 -4.09 -9.61
N TYR A 239 -11.38 -4.10 -8.81
CA TYR A 239 -11.44 -4.34 -7.37
C TYR A 239 -10.86 -3.11 -6.66
N THR A 240 -11.62 -2.54 -5.74
CA THR A 240 -11.20 -1.38 -4.95
C THR A 240 -10.64 -1.85 -3.61
N GLY A 241 -9.63 -1.15 -3.07
CA GLY A 241 -9.02 -1.50 -1.78
C GLY A 241 -7.88 -2.51 -1.87
N THR A 242 -7.51 -2.96 -3.07
CA THR A 242 -6.39 -3.90 -3.27
C THR A 242 -5.04 -3.28 -2.91
N GLY A 243 -4.83 -1.99 -3.15
CA GLY A 243 -3.63 -1.25 -2.71
C GLY A 243 -3.51 -1.21 -1.19
N ASP A 244 -4.59 -0.80 -0.50
CA ASP A 244 -4.67 -0.75 0.96
C ASP A 244 -4.37 -2.12 1.59
N LEU A 245 -4.96 -3.18 1.04
CA LEU A 245 -4.72 -4.56 1.47
C LEU A 245 -3.27 -4.98 1.24
N CYS A 246 -2.72 -4.70 0.05
CA CYS A 246 -1.35 -5.04 -0.31
C CYS A 246 -0.33 -4.38 0.62
N ALA A 247 -0.47 -3.08 0.87
CA ALA A 247 0.41 -2.32 1.77
C ALA A 247 0.37 -2.87 3.21
N ALA A 248 -0.82 -3.24 3.70
CA ALA A 248 -0.99 -3.83 5.02
C ALA A 248 -0.33 -5.21 5.15
N ILE A 249 -0.55 -6.10 4.19
CA ILE A 249 0.05 -7.44 4.19
C ILE A 249 1.58 -7.35 4.03
N LEU A 250 2.08 -6.44 3.18
CA LEU A 250 3.51 -6.21 2.99
C LEU A 250 4.17 -5.72 4.29
N LEU A 251 3.55 -4.73 4.98
CA LEU A 251 4.01 -4.29 6.29
C LEU A 251 4.16 -5.48 7.23
N ALA A 252 3.11 -6.29 7.34
CA ALA A 252 3.10 -7.42 8.27
C ALA A 252 4.19 -8.44 7.96
N TRP A 253 4.33 -8.88 6.71
CA TRP A 253 5.30 -9.92 6.36
C TRP A 253 6.74 -9.42 6.39
N THR A 254 7.00 -8.17 5.98
CA THR A 254 8.35 -7.59 6.10
C THR A 254 8.77 -7.35 7.55
N ALA A 255 7.82 -7.11 8.46
CA ALA A 255 8.08 -7.01 9.89
C ALA A 255 8.26 -8.38 10.56
N LYS A 256 7.52 -9.41 10.12
CA LYS A 256 7.63 -10.79 10.66
C LYS A 256 8.88 -11.52 10.17
N GLU A 257 9.34 -11.22 8.97
CA GLU A 257 10.48 -11.87 8.30
C GLU A 257 11.51 -10.81 7.85
N PRO A 258 12.12 -10.08 8.78
CA PRO A 258 13.10 -9.06 8.43
C PRO A 258 14.28 -9.70 7.70
N GLY A 259 14.67 -9.13 6.56
CA GLY A 259 15.77 -9.64 5.73
C GLY A 259 15.38 -10.70 4.69
N ASN A 260 14.14 -11.20 4.67
CA ASN A 260 13.68 -12.16 3.66
C ASN A 260 12.59 -11.54 2.77
N LEU A 261 13.00 -10.60 1.92
CA LEU A 261 12.08 -9.87 1.05
C LEU A 261 11.38 -10.78 0.02
N SER A 262 12.09 -11.79 -0.52
CA SER A 262 11.50 -12.74 -1.48
C SER A 262 10.34 -13.51 -0.87
N SER A 263 10.51 -14.09 0.33
CA SER A 263 9.43 -14.78 1.05
C SER A 263 8.26 -13.85 1.38
N ALA A 264 8.55 -12.64 1.86
CA ALA A 264 7.50 -11.66 2.13
C ALA A 264 6.70 -11.32 0.86
N MET A 265 7.38 -11.14 -0.27
CA MET A 265 6.77 -10.87 -1.57
C MET A 265 5.88 -12.02 -2.05
N GLU A 266 6.35 -13.27 -1.95
CA GLU A 266 5.59 -14.47 -2.32
C GLU A 266 4.31 -14.59 -1.49
N LYS A 267 4.38 -14.34 -0.17
CA LYS A 267 3.23 -14.37 0.73
C LYS A 267 2.23 -13.26 0.44
N VAL A 268 2.72 -12.04 0.14
CA VAL A 268 1.86 -10.94 -0.31
C VAL A 268 1.12 -11.34 -1.59
N CYS A 269 1.83 -11.82 -2.60
CA CYS A 269 1.24 -12.20 -3.89
C CYS A 269 0.26 -13.36 -3.74
N GLY A 270 0.59 -14.38 -2.93
CA GLY A 270 -0.27 -15.53 -2.67
C GLY A 270 -1.59 -15.14 -2.00
N SER A 271 -1.51 -14.30 -0.94
CA SER A 271 -2.70 -13.79 -0.26
C SER A 271 -3.54 -12.90 -1.18
N MET A 272 -2.91 -11.95 -1.86
CA MET A 272 -3.60 -11.01 -2.77
C MET A 272 -4.35 -11.75 -3.88
N TRP A 273 -3.66 -12.67 -4.56
CA TRP A 273 -4.27 -13.43 -5.65
C TRP A 273 -5.46 -14.25 -5.15
N SER A 274 -5.32 -14.94 -4.03
CA SER A 274 -6.38 -15.80 -3.47
C SER A 274 -7.61 -14.99 -3.05
N ILE A 275 -7.42 -13.82 -2.42
CA ILE A 275 -8.51 -12.95 -1.98
C ILE A 275 -9.24 -12.36 -3.19
N ILE A 276 -8.51 -11.88 -4.20
CA ILE A 276 -9.11 -11.32 -5.41
C ILE A 276 -9.84 -12.42 -6.18
N LYS A 277 -9.29 -13.62 -6.27
CA LYS A 277 -9.91 -14.78 -6.93
C LYS A 277 -11.19 -15.23 -6.23
N GLU A 278 -11.21 -15.28 -4.89
CA GLU A 278 -12.43 -15.57 -4.12
C GLU A 278 -13.47 -14.48 -4.31
N THR A 279 -13.05 -13.22 -4.45
CA THR A 279 -13.95 -12.11 -4.74
C THR A 279 -14.53 -12.23 -6.15
N GLU A 280 -13.70 -12.52 -7.17
CA GLU A 280 -14.13 -12.75 -8.56
C GLU A 280 -15.15 -13.89 -8.66
N ASN A 281 -14.87 -15.03 -8.02
CA ASN A 281 -15.74 -16.21 -8.05
C ASN A 281 -17.17 -15.94 -7.54
N LYS A 282 -17.34 -14.89 -6.73
CA LYS A 282 -18.65 -14.49 -6.15
C LYS A 282 -19.18 -13.19 -6.74
N ALA A 283 -18.43 -12.55 -7.66
CA ALA A 283 -18.82 -11.31 -8.29
C ALA A 283 -19.96 -11.52 -9.30
N ASN A 284 -20.80 -10.50 -9.40
CA ASN A 284 -21.82 -10.33 -10.45
C ASN A 284 -21.66 -8.90 -11.03
N ASP A 285 -22.66 -8.41 -11.73
CA ASP A 285 -22.61 -7.08 -12.37
C ASP A 285 -22.66 -5.91 -11.38
N SER A 286 -23.02 -6.15 -10.12
CA SER A 286 -23.07 -5.09 -9.11
C SER A 286 -21.70 -4.73 -8.57
N VAL A 287 -21.45 -3.44 -8.29
CA VAL A 287 -20.22 -2.97 -7.64
C VAL A 287 -20.04 -3.62 -6.27
N SER A 288 -21.11 -3.76 -5.50
CA SER A 288 -21.08 -4.33 -4.15
C SER A 288 -20.64 -5.81 -4.12
N SER A 289 -20.85 -6.56 -5.19
CA SER A 289 -20.41 -7.96 -5.28
C SER A 289 -18.88 -8.09 -5.45
N ARG A 290 -18.22 -7.00 -5.81
CA ARG A 290 -16.76 -6.91 -6.03
C ARG A 290 -16.00 -6.31 -4.84
N GLU A 291 -16.69 -6.09 -3.73
CA GLU A 291 -16.05 -5.78 -2.46
C GLU A 291 -15.18 -6.95 -2.00
N LEU A 292 -13.95 -6.67 -1.55
CA LEU A 292 -12.99 -7.70 -1.17
C LEU A 292 -13.54 -8.63 -0.09
N ARG A 293 -13.44 -9.93 -0.32
CA ARG A 293 -13.94 -10.95 0.61
C ARG A 293 -12.91 -11.28 1.69
N LEU A 294 -12.52 -10.27 2.46
CA LEU A 294 -11.45 -10.37 3.45
C LEU A 294 -11.77 -11.34 4.58
N ILE A 295 -12.99 -11.27 5.13
CA ILE A 295 -13.41 -12.11 6.26
C ILE A 295 -13.44 -13.58 5.85
N GLN A 296 -13.93 -13.86 4.65
CA GLN A 296 -14.02 -15.22 4.08
C GLN A 296 -12.64 -15.79 3.72
N SER A 297 -11.65 -14.91 3.56
CA SER A 297 -10.28 -15.25 3.18
C SER A 297 -9.30 -15.20 4.37
N LYS A 298 -9.79 -15.26 5.61
CA LYS A 298 -8.94 -15.19 6.81
C LYS A 298 -7.81 -16.22 6.77
N ASP A 299 -8.10 -17.43 6.38
CA ASP A 299 -7.12 -18.54 6.39
C ASP A 299 -5.94 -18.27 5.43
N VAL A 300 -6.20 -17.67 4.28
CA VAL A 300 -5.12 -17.34 3.33
C VAL A 300 -4.34 -16.07 3.71
N LEU A 301 -4.85 -15.28 4.64
CA LEU A 301 -4.08 -14.23 5.29
C LEU A 301 -3.09 -14.82 6.31
N GLU A 302 -3.57 -15.74 7.15
CA GLU A 302 -2.73 -16.39 8.17
C GLU A 302 -1.71 -17.36 7.55
N ASN A 303 -2.12 -18.10 6.51
CA ASN A 303 -1.34 -19.13 5.84
C ASN A 303 -1.35 -18.91 4.33
N PRO A 304 -0.57 -17.93 3.81
CA PRO A 304 -0.53 -17.63 2.39
C PRO A 304 -0.12 -18.87 1.56
N PRO A 305 -0.86 -19.20 0.49
CA PRO A 305 -0.49 -20.31 -0.36
C PRO A 305 0.77 -20.00 -1.18
N SER A 306 1.65 -20.98 -1.35
CA SER A 306 2.86 -20.89 -2.17
C SER A 306 2.51 -21.00 -3.66
N LEU A 307 1.90 -19.96 -4.22
CA LEU A 307 1.46 -19.90 -5.62
C LEU A 307 2.48 -19.24 -6.54
N PHE A 308 3.42 -18.49 -5.98
CA PHE A 308 4.34 -17.64 -6.72
C PHE A 308 5.77 -17.85 -6.24
N GLU A 309 6.71 -17.65 -7.14
CA GLU A 309 8.13 -17.64 -6.87
C GLU A 309 8.70 -16.26 -7.19
N ALA A 310 9.36 -15.64 -6.23
CA ALA A 310 10.04 -14.37 -6.41
C ALA A 310 11.41 -14.61 -7.05
N ARG A 311 11.63 -14.04 -8.23
CA ARG A 311 12.88 -14.15 -8.97
C ARG A 311 13.71 -12.91 -8.79
N ARG A 312 14.97 -13.09 -8.42
CA ARG A 312 15.93 -11.99 -8.37
C ARG A 312 16.32 -11.57 -9.79
N ILE A 313 16.24 -10.27 -10.09
CA ILE A 313 16.53 -9.69 -11.39
C ILE A 313 17.67 -8.68 -11.36
N LEU A 314 18.22 -8.43 -10.18
CA LEU A 314 19.45 -7.67 -9.89
C LEU A 314 20.12 -8.18 -8.63
#